data_c280c0d7583d98b729e705ce8d02c9fd
#
_entry.id   c280c0d7583d98b729e705ce8d02c9fd
#
_cell.length_a   1.000
_cell.length_b   1.000
_cell.length_c   1.000
_cell.angle_alpha   90.00
_cell.angle_beta   90.00
_cell.angle_gamma   90.00
#
_symmetry.space_group_name_H-M   'P 1'
#
loop_
_entity.id
_entity.type
_entity.pdbx_description
1 polymer ?
#
loop_
_entity_poly.entity_id
_entity_poly.type
_entity_poly.pdbx_seq_one_letter_code
_entity_poly.pdbx_strand_id
1 'polypeptide(L)'
;MPDLKDPSTPELRKNVGGLHPINQMKDSVMNLLTSFGFEIINGPEIETEEFNFDMLNIKKSHPARQMHDTFYVNKKSNVLRTHTSPVQIRGMLKRK
;
A
#
# COMPACT_ATOMS: atom_id res chain seq x y z
N MET A 1 32.69 9.54 -31.93
CA MET A 1 31.92 9.45 -33.16
C MET A 1 30.46 9.14 -32.79
N PRO A 2 29.52 9.99 -33.17
CA PRO A 2 28.15 9.66 -32.86
C PRO A 2 27.75 8.39 -33.61
N ASP A 3 27.22 7.44 -32.92
CA ASP A 3 26.71 6.22 -33.52
C ASP A 3 25.62 6.58 -34.51
N LEU A 4 25.89 6.28 -35.76
CA LEU A 4 24.90 6.40 -36.81
C LEU A 4 23.88 5.29 -36.60
N LYS A 5 22.79 5.64 -35.98
CA LYS A 5 21.70 4.69 -35.74
C LYS A 5 20.94 4.47 -37.02
N ASP A 6 20.79 3.20 -37.40
CA ASP A 6 19.89 2.80 -38.45
C ASP A 6 18.46 3.16 -38.04
N PRO A 7 17.72 4.00 -38.78
CA PRO A 7 16.39 4.40 -38.40
C PRO A 7 15.38 3.24 -38.39
N SER A 8 15.72 2.10 -39.00
CA SER A 8 14.87 0.91 -38.96
C SER A 8 15.07 0.05 -37.71
N THR A 9 16.11 0.31 -36.93
CA THR A 9 16.43 -0.47 -35.75
C THR A 9 15.77 0.17 -34.53
N PRO A 10 15.05 -0.62 -33.67
CA PRO A 10 14.52 -0.08 -32.42
C PRO A 10 15.65 0.48 -31.56
N GLU A 11 15.46 1.68 -31.11
CA GLU A 11 16.43 2.33 -30.24
C GLU A 11 16.59 1.55 -28.95
N LEU A 12 17.80 1.05 -28.69
CA LEU A 12 18.13 0.49 -27.39
C LEU A 12 18.17 1.66 -26.38
N ARG A 13 17.04 1.93 -25.77
CA ARG A 13 17.00 2.89 -24.69
C ARG A 13 17.92 2.41 -23.58
N LYS A 14 18.88 3.25 -23.22
CA LYS A 14 19.57 3.05 -21.95
C LYS A 14 18.50 2.91 -20.87
N ASN A 15 18.55 1.82 -20.13
CA ASN A 15 17.69 1.63 -18.98
C ASN A 15 18.06 2.67 -17.90
N VAL A 16 17.68 3.92 -18.15
CA VAL A 16 17.69 4.91 -17.08
C VAL A 16 16.36 4.75 -16.38
N GLY A 17 16.37 3.96 -15.31
CA GLY A 17 15.18 3.78 -14.51
C GLY A 17 14.73 5.10 -13.91
N GLY A 18 13.48 5.45 -14.11
CA GLY A 18 12.82 6.57 -13.45
C GLY A 18 11.69 6.06 -12.58
N LEU A 19 11.47 6.73 -11.44
CA LEU A 19 10.34 6.42 -10.59
C LEU A 19 9.03 6.80 -11.29
N HIS A 20 8.02 5.95 -11.14
CA HIS A 20 6.68 6.27 -11.59
C HIS A 20 6.17 7.53 -10.88
N PRO A 21 5.42 8.43 -11.56
CA PRO A 21 4.91 9.66 -10.94
C PRO A 21 4.16 9.46 -9.63
N ILE A 22 3.39 8.38 -9.50
CA ILE A 22 2.70 8.05 -8.25
C ILE A 22 3.71 7.76 -7.15
N ASN A 23 4.76 7.01 -7.44
CA ASN A 23 5.80 6.71 -6.45
C ASN A 23 6.59 7.96 -6.08
N GLN A 24 6.83 8.86 -7.02
CA GLN A 24 7.46 10.14 -6.72
C GLN A 24 6.63 10.97 -5.75
N MET A 25 5.31 11.04 -5.98
CA MET A 25 4.40 11.76 -5.09
C MET A 25 4.34 11.10 -3.71
N LYS A 26 4.27 9.78 -3.68
CA LYS A 26 4.29 9.02 -2.43
C LYS A 26 5.55 9.31 -1.62
N ASP A 27 6.72 9.27 -2.25
CA ASP A 27 8.00 9.54 -1.58
C ASP A 27 8.05 10.97 -1.06
N SER A 28 7.54 11.94 -1.82
CA SER A 28 7.48 13.34 -1.40
C SER A 28 6.60 13.53 -0.17
N VAL A 29 5.43 12.91 -0.15
CA VAL A 29 4.51 12.96 1.00
C VAL A 29 5.13 12.29 2.21
N MET A 30 5.74 11.12 2.04
CA MET A 30 6.40 10.38 3.13
C MET A 30 7.54 11.18 3.72
N ASN A 31 8.37 11.81 2.89
CA ASN A 31 9.48 12.64 3.36
C ASN A 31 8.95 13.85 4.14
N LEU A 32 7.90 14.49 3.67
CA LEU A 32 7.28 15.60 4.37
C LEU A 32 6.76 15.19 5.74
N LEU A 33 6.01 14.08 5.81
CA LEU A 33 5.42 13.61 7.05
C LEU A 33 6.48 13.14 8.05
N THR A 34 7.53 12.46 7.59
CA THR A 34 8.62 12.06 8.48
C THR A 34 9.35 13.25 9.07
N SER A 35 9.43 14.36 8.33
CA SER A 35 10.03 15.60 8.86
C SER A 35 9.22 16.19 10.02
N PHE A 36 7.92 15.88 10.11
CA PHE A 36 7.07 16.27 11.23
C PHE A 36 7.06 15.26 12.37
N GLY A 37 7.85 14.20 12.29
CA GLY A 37 7.93 13.19 13.33
C GLY A 37 7.01 11.99 13.13
N PHE A 38 6.33 11.87 11.99
CA PHE A 38 5.55 10.67 11.67
C PHE A 38 6.48 9.51 11.33
N GLU A 39 6.08 8.33 11.73
CA GLU A 39 6.80 7.11 11.41
C GLU A 39 6.11 6.38 10.27
N ILE A 40 6.91 5.81 9.38
CA ILE A 40 6.40 4.99 8.28
C ILE A 40 6.31 3.55 8.77
N ILE A 41 5.11 2.99 8.74
CA ILE A 41 4.85 1.60 9.12
C ILE A 41 4.25 0.88 7.94
N ASN A 42 4.83 -0.28 7.59
CA ASN A 42 4.30 -1.17 6.58
C ASN A 42 3.57 -2.33 7.25
N GLY A 43 2.54 -2.82 6.59
CA GLY A 43 1.76 -3.94 7.10
C GLY A 43 1.41 -4.93 6.01
N PRO A 44 0.91 -6.12 6.40
CA PRO A 44 0.54 -7.16 5.43
C PRO A 44 -0.72 -6.77 4.65
N GLU A 45 -0.84 -7.32 3.45
CA GLU A 45 -2.05 -7.13 2.64
C GLU A 45 -3.19 -8.03 3.10
N ILE A 46 -2.86 -9.22 3.62
CA ILE A 46 -3.84 -10.12 4.21
C ILE A 46 -3.92 -9.82 5.70
N GLU A 47 -5.11 -9.45 6.14
CA GLU A 47 -5.34 -9.01 7.52
C GLU A 47 -6.47 -9.82 8.15
N THR A 48 -6.50 -9.89 9.48
CA THR A 48 -7.64 -10.47 10.18
C THR A 48 -8.81 -9.49 10.19
N GLU A 49 -10.03 -10.01 10.25
CA GLU A 49 -11.21 -9.16 10.44
C GLU A 49 -11.13 -8.36 11.72
N GLU A 50 -10.51 -8.94 12.76
CA GLU A 50 -10.32 -8.25 14.03
C GLU A 50 -9.57 -6.93 13.83
N PHE A 51 -8.42 -6.96 13.16
CA PHE A 51 -7.64 -5.75 12.91
C PHE A 51 -8.25 -4.84 11.86
N ASN A 52 -8.88 -5.43 10.84
CA ASN A 52 -9.42 -4.64 9.73
C ASN A 52 -10.74 -3.96 10.08
N PHE A 53 -11.51 -4.52 11.01
CA PHE A 53 -12.83 -4.01 11.37
C PHE A 53 -13.03 -3.85 12.88
N ASP A 54 -12.94 -4.94 13.63
CA ASP A 54 -13.39 -4.95 15.04
C ASP A 54 -12.64 -3.96 15.91
N MET A 55 -11.32 -3.94 15.84
CA MET A 55 -10.49 -3.03 16.64
C MET A 55 -10.56 -1.59 16.18
N LEU A 56 -11.14 -1.34 15.02
CA LEU A 56 -11.41 0.00 14.49
C LEU A 56 -12.87 0.41 14.71
N ASN A 57 -13.60 -0.37 15.51
CA ASN A 57 -15.00 -0.12 15.83
C ASN A 57 -15.93 -0.16 14.62
N ILE A 58 -15.61 -0.97 13.65
CA ILE A 58 -16.49 -1.22 12.50
C ILE A 58 -17.36 -2.44 12.83
N LYS A 59 -18.63 -2.22 13.10
CA LYS A 59 -19.57 -3.27 13.52
C LYS A 59 -19.84 -4.27 12.39
N LYS A 60 -20.22 -5.50 12.77
CA LYS A 60 -20.54 -6.57 11.81
C LYS A 60 -21.68 -6.20 10.85
N SER A 61 -22.58 -5.34 11.26
CA SER A 61 -23.69 -4.85 10.41
C SER A 61 -23.28 -3.72 9.46
N HIS A 62 -22.04 -3.23 9.55
CA HIS A 62 -21.58 -2.11 8.72
C HIS A 62 -21.47 -2.54 7.25
N PRO A 63 -21.98 -1.73 6.28
CA PRO A 63 -21.91 -2.08 4.85
C PRO A 63 -20.52 -2.37 4.33
N ALA A 64 -19.48 -1.76 4.92
CA ALA A 64 -18.08 -1.99 4.51
C ALA A 64 -17.62 -3.44 4.68
N ARG A 65 -18.34 -4.24 5.48
CA ARG A 65 -18.03 -5.67 5.70
C ARG A 65 -18.76 -6.59 4.73
N GLN A 66 -19.55 -6.05 3.81
CA GLN A 66 -20.27 -6.86 2.82
C GLN A 66 -19.32 -7.44 1.79
N MET A 67 -19.66 -8.61 1.26
CA MET A 67 -18.78 -9.39 0.37
C MET A 67 -18.37 -8.65 -0.91
N HIS A 68 -19.18 -7.72 -1.40
CA HIS A 68 -18.84 -6.96 -2.61
C HIS A 68 -17.85 -5.83 -2.38
N ASP A 69 -17.67 -5.40 -1.12
CA ASP A 69 -16.71 -4.37 -0.73
C ASP A 69 -15.47 -4.93 -0.05
N THR A 70 -15.50 -6.22 0.33
CA THR A 70 -14.42 -6.87 1.07
C THR A 70 -14.10 -8.22 0.44
N PHE A 71 -12.83 -8.44 0.14
CA PHE A 71 -12.36 -9.72 -0.39
C PHE A 71 -11.93 -10.62 0.76
N TYR A 72 -12.69 -11.69 1.00
CA TYR A 72 -12.35 -12.69 2.01
C TYR A 72 -11.41 -13.74 1.43
N VAL A 73 -10.41 -14.13 2.21
CA VAL A 73 -9.45 -15.16 1.84
C VAL A 73 -9.89 -16.48 2.47
N ASN A 74 -9.27 -17.59 2.12
CA ASN A 74 -9.62 -18.98 2.43
C ASN A 74 -10.29 -19.27 3.78
N LYS A 75 -10.11 -18.45 4.78
CA LYS A 75 -10.82 -18.53 6.05
C LYS A 75 -11.64 -17.25 6.18
N LYS A 76 -12.90 -17.37 6.57
CA LYS A 76 -13.80 -16.21 6.73
C LYS A 76 -13.29 -15.16 7.71
N SER A 77 -12.25 -15.46 8.46
CA SER A 77 -11.65 -14.52 9.41
C SER A 77 -10.51 -13.69 8.84
N ASN A 78 -10.07 -13.97 7.61
CA ASN A 78 -9.00 -13.26 6.94
C ASN A 78 -9.54 -12.53 5.70
N VAL A 79 -9.07 -11.32 5.51
CA VAL A 79 -9.50 -10.47 4.39
C VAL A 79 -8.28 -9.83 3.72
N LEU A 80 -8.40 -9.48 2.45
CA LEU A 80 -7.49 -8.50 1.87
C LEU A 80 -7.86 -7.16 2.50
N ARG A 81 -6.88 -6.47 3.09
CA ARG A 81 -7.15 -5.22 3.79
C ARG A 81 -7.88 -4.23 2.89
N THR A 82 -8.98 -3.70 3.38
CA THR A 82 -9.79 -2.74 2.64
C THR A 82 -9.28 -1.31 2.77
N HIS A 83 -8.39 -1.08 3.73
CA HIS A 83 -7.78 0.22 4.00
C HIS A 83 -6.46 -0.01 4.77
N THR A 84 -5.75 1.06 5.07
CA THR A 84 -4.44 0.96 5.72
C THR A 84 -4.49 1.07 7.24
N SER A 85 -5.65 1.35 7.81
CA SER A 85 -5.80 1.57 9.26
C SER A 85 -5.45 0.37 10.16
N PRO A 86 -5.57 -0.91 9.72
CA PRO A 86 -5.12 -2.04 10.55
C PRO A 86 -3.67 -1.93 10.99
N VAL A 87 -2.83 -1.29 10.19
CA VAL A 87 -1.41 -1.10 10.51
C VAL A 87 -1.25 -0.20 11.75
N GLN A 88 -2.17 0.74 11.98
CA GLN A 88 -2.19 1.54 13.21
C GLN A 88 -2.36 0.66 14.45
N ILE A 89 -3.25 -0.32 14.38
CA ILE A 89 -3.47 -1.26 15.48
C ILE A 89 -2.20 -2.07 15.74
N ARG A 90 -1.57 -2.57 14.69
CA ARG A 90 -0.31 -3.32 14.82
C ARG A 90 0.79 -2.46 15.43
N GLY A 91 0.90 -1.21 14.99
CA GLY A 91 1.89 -0.27 15.52
C GLY A 91 1.66 0.05 16.99
N MET A 92 0.41 0.27 17.39
CA MET A 92 0.07 0.53 18.79
C MET A 92 0.34 -0.67 19.69
N LEU A 93 0.06 -1.88 19.22
CA LEU A 93 0.33 -3.11 19.97
C LEU A 93 1.83 -3.33 20.19
N LYS A 94 2.66 -2.96 19.22
CA LYS A 94 4.12 -3.06 19.34
C LYS A 94 4.70 -2.08 20.34
N ARG A 95 4.03 -0.99 20.61
CA ARG A 95 4.54 0.14 21.43
C ARG A 95 3.94 0.22 22.81
N LYS A 96 3.51 -0.87 23.34
CA LYS A 96 3.08 -0.91 24.74
C LYS A 96 4.21 -0.52 25.69
#